data_00f5538c9479c7950de03410d8f2d675
#
_entry.id   00f5538c9479c7950de03410d8f2d675
#
_cell.length_a   1.000
_cell.length_b   1.000
_cell.length_c   1.000
_cell.angle_alpha   90.00
_cell.angle_beta   90.00
_cell.angle_gamma   90.00
#
_symmetry.space_group_name_H-M   'P 1'
#
loop_
_entity.id
_entity.type
_entity.pdbx_description
1 polymer ?
#
loop_
_entity_poly.entity_id
_entity_poly.type
_entity_poly.pdbx_seq_one_letter_code
_entity_poly.pdbx_strand_id
1 'polypeptide(L)' 'HQGFEEFYVIDGELEDADGKIFKKGDFVTFEPGTTHNSQTKNGCLLIVFMRGINKPI' A
#
# COMPACT_ATOMS: atom_id res chain seq x y z
N HIS A 1 -8.18 8.24 3.72
CA HIS A 1 -8.22 8.76 2.34
C HIS A 1 -9.49 8.30 1.65
N GLN A 2 -9.77 8.89 0.52
CA GLN A 2 -11.09 8.78 -0.10
C GLN A 2 -11.10 7.94 -1.36
N GLY A 3 -10.08 7.18 -1.62
CA GLY A 3 -10.02 6.38 -2.82
C GLY A 3 -9.33 5.08 -2.56
N PHE A 4 -9.19 4.30 -3.61
CA PHE A 4 -8.41 3.08 -3.53
C PHE A 4 -6.93 3.43 -3.46
N GLU A 5 -6.22 2.68 -2.66
CA GLU A 5 -4.77 2.73 -2.65
C GLU A 5 -4.26 1.35 -3.03
N GLU A 6 -3.37 1.30 -4.01
CA GLU A 6 -2.79 0.05 -4.46
C GLU A 6 -1.29 0.21 -4.50
N PHE A 7 -0.58 -0.87 -4.18
CA PHE A 7 0.86 -0.82 -4.32
C PHE A 7 1.41 -2.17 -4.75
N TYR A 8 2.56 -2.11 -5.39
CA TYR A 8 3.29 -3.28 -5.82
C TYR A 8 4.67 -3.24 -5.15
N VAL A 9 5.05 -4.34 -4.49
CA VAL A 9 6.32 -4.41 -3.81
C VAL A 9 7.39 -4.82 -4.81
N ILE A 10 8.28 -3.88 -5.11
CA ILE A 10 9.38 -4.14 -6.03
C ILE A 10 10.50 -4.89 -5.32
N ASP A 11 10.79 -4.51 -4.08
CA ASP A 11 11.87 -5.11 -3.34
C ASP A 11 11.61 -4.93 -1.85
N GLY A 12 12.12 -5.86 -1.03
CA GLY A 12 12.00 -5.78 0.41
C GLY A 12 10.70 -6.33 0.93
N GLU A 13 10.38 -5.97 2.16
CA GLU A 13 9.18 -6.44 2.85
C GLU A 13 8.52 -5.30 3.60
N LEU A 14 7.21 -5.38 3.70
CA LEU A 14 6.41 -4.42 4.44
C LEU A 14 5.48 -5.20 5.36
N GLU A 15 5.43 -4.81 6.62
CA GLU A 15 4.57 -5.47 7.60
C GLU A 15 3.44 -4.55 8.00
N ASP A 16 2.21 -5.04 7.91
CA ASP A 16 1.05 -4.29 8.33
C ASP A 16 0.82 -4.49 9.82
N ALA A 17 0.04 -3.59 10.43
CA ALA A 17 -0.19 -3.60 11.87
C ALA A 17 -0.87 -4.88 12.35
N ASP A 18 -1.61 -5.54 11.48
CA ASP A 18 -2.28 -6.80 11.81
C ASP A 18 -1.35 -8.01 11.67
N GLY A 19 -0.09 -7.80 11.37
CA GLY A 19 0.89 -8.87 11.22
C GLY A 19 1.03 -9.43 9.83
N LYS A 20 0.29 -8.91 8.88
CA LYS A 20 0.38 -9.37 7.50
C LYS A 20 1.66 -8.84 6.86
N ILE A 21 2.37 -9.69 6.14
CA ILE A 21 3.62 -9.32 5.50
C ILE A 21 3.45 -9.35 3.99
N PHE A 22 3.84 -8.25 3.36
CA PHE A 22 3.86 -8.11 1.91
C PHE A 22 5.30 -8.18 1.44
N LYS A 23 5.54 -8.97 0.44
CA LYS A 23 6.89 -9.25 -0.05
C LYS A 23 7.03 -8.87 -1.51
N LYS A 24 8.27 -8.90 -1.97
CA LYS A 24 8.58 -8.67 -3.37
C LYS A 24 7.63 -9.46 -4.27
N GLY A 25 7.01 -8.76 -5.22
CA GLY A 25 6.07 -9.35 -6.15
C GLY A 25 4.62 -9.27 -5.72
N ASP A 26 4.34 -8.83 -4.49
CA ASP A 26 2.97 -8.72 -4.03
C ASP A 26 2.33 -7.44 -4.55
N PHE A 27 1.09 -7.57 -4.96
CA PHE A 27 0.25 -6.43 -5.33
C PHE A 27 -0.90 -6.36 -4.34
N VAL A 28 -1.09 -5.19 -3.75
CA VAL A 28 -2.01 -5.02 -2.64
C VAL A 28 -2.98 -3.89 -2.95
N THR A 29 -4.25 -4.10 -2.62
CA THR A 29 -5.28 -3.09 -2.78
C THR A 29 -5.94 -2.83 -1.44
N PHE A 30 -6.02 -1.56 -1.06
CA PHE A 30 -6.80 -1.12 0.09
C PHE A 30 -8.01 -0.36 -0.39
N GLU A 31 -9.16 -0.69 0.16
CA GLU A 31 -10.40 -0.05 -0.21
C GLU A 31 -10.51 1.34 0.43
N PRO A 32 -11.34 2.22 -0.13
CA PRO A 32 -11.57 3.53 0.46
C PRO A 32 -12.09 3.41 1.88
N GLY A 33 -11.64 4.32 2.73
CA GLY A 33 -12.10 4.36 4.10
C GLY A 33 -11.40 3.42 5.05
N THR A 34 -10.50 2.58 4.56
CA THR A 34 -9.76 1.69 5.45
C THR A 34 -8.63 2.44 6.13
N THR A 35 -8.31 2.01 7.34
CA THR A 35 -7.18 2.54 8.08
C THR A 35 -6.15 1.43 8.23
N HIS A 36 -4.90 1.76 7.94
CA HIS A 36 -3.85 0.77 8.07
C HIS A 36 -2.53 1.46 8.43
N ASN A 37 -1.68 0.73 9.09
CA ASN A 37 -0.32 1.16 9.40
C ASN A 37 0.64 0.09 8.95
N SER A 38 1.70 0.52 8.30
CA SER A 38 2.69 -0.40 7.77
C SER A 38 4.07 0.05 8.15
N GLN A 39 4.98 -0.89 8.32
CA GLN A 39 6.37 -0.59 8.63
C GLN A 39 7.28 -1.58 7.92
N THR A 40 8.53 -1.20 7.80
CA THR A 40 9.52 -2.06 7.21
C THR A 40 10.78 -2.04 8.07
N LYS A 41 11.36 -3.20 8.31
CA LYS A 41 12.57 -3.29 9.14
C LYS A 41 13.83 -2.97 8.36
N ASN A 42 13.88 -3.40 7.12
CA ASN A 42 15.10 -3.30 6.31
C ASN A 42 14.91 -2.42 5.08
N GLY A 43 13.78 -1.74 5.01
CA GLY A 43 13.46 -0.94 3.86
C GLY A 43 12.71 -1.73 2.81
N CYS A 44 11.93 -1.03 2.01
CA CYS A 44 11.27 -1.64 0.88
C CYS A 44 11.09 -0.61 -0.21
N LEU A 45 10.94 -1.10 -1.44
CA LEU A 45 10.69 -0.24 -2.58
C LEU A 45 9.32 -0.59 -3.13
N LEU A 46 8.47 0.41 -3.22
CA LEU A 46 7.09 0.23 -3.66
C LEU A 46 6.77 1.14 -4.83
N ILE A 47 5.86 0.69 -5.68
CA ILE A 47 5.17 1.58 -6.59
C ILE A 47 3.75 1.73 -6.04
N VAL A 48 3.33 2.96 -5.80
CA VAL A 48 2.03 3.23 -5.21
C VAL A 48 1.13 3.88 -6.24
N PHE A 49 -0.07 3.34 -6.36
CA PHE A 49 -1.10 3.88 -7.24
C PHE A 49 -2.24 4.38 -6.37
N MET A 50 -2.60 5.65 -6.51
CA MET A 50 -3.69 6.25 -5.77
C MET A 50 -4.82 6.53 -6.73
N ARG A 51 -5.97 5.88 -6.50
CA ARG A 51 -7.14 6.11 -7.31
C ARG A 51 -8.25 6.62 -6.42
N GLY A 52 -8.72 7.80 -6.69
CA GLY A 52 -9.78 8.40 -5.94
C GLY A 52 -10.66 9.21 -6.83
N ILE A 53 -11.59 9.91 -6.22
CA ILE A 53 -12.42 10.86 -6.94
C ILE A 53 -11.60 12.13 -7.09
N ASN A 54 -10.97 12.25 -8.24
CA ASN A 54 -10.25 13.47 -8.56
C ASN A 54 -11.12 14.29 -9.47
N LYS A 55 -11.47 15.46 -9.00
CA LYS A 55 -12.19 16.37 -9.84
C LYS A 55 -11.21 17.32 -10.47
N PRO A 56 -11.08 17.26 -11.78
CA PRO A 56 -10.25 18.28 -12.43
C PRO A 56 -10.90 19.63 -12.21
N ILE A 57 -10.09 20.56 -11.98
CA ILE A 57 -10.57 21.92 -11.72
C ILE A 57 -10.60 22.69 -12.99
#